data_640bbb3e810800440d78f3ac47b739ec
#
_entry.id   640bbb3e810800440d78f3ac47b739ec
#
_cell.length_a   1.000
_cell.length_b   1.000
_cell.length_c   1.000
_cell.angle_alpha   90.00
_cell.angle_beta   90.00
_cell.angle_gamma   90.00
#
_symmetry.space_group_name_H-M   'P 1'
#
loop_
_entity.id
_entity.type
_entity.pdbx_description
1 polymer ?
#
loop_
_entity_poly.entity_id
_entity_poly.type
_entity_poly.pdbx_seq_one_letter_code
_entity_poly.pdbx_strand_id
1 'polypeptide(L)'
;MVAFIYLCILLFIIIFSLYLIYLSYNKCPIKIRRFYLVSLSIIVVRYFSLLSLWLIQRQRIIYFIKVLTQLSFIAIPLLVLAAIYIFLRDENRSFDYNYAFMVILFLGYCVISIFYKLDIKVDSVLGFIVNYREPLIPSLIYLIIISSFVVITLLFVDKPYSNTSGMRLLLISLIITVIEFVIFLGGVSVFPYPLIGEIFILGCSYKSIDTFKIKK
;
A
#
# COMPACT_ATOMS: atom_id res chain seq x y z
N MET A 1 19.86 -1.75 -17.19
CA MET A 1 18.63 -2.51 -17.41
C MET A 1 17.71 -2.45 -16.18
N VAL A 2 18.20 -2.78 -14.97
CA VAL A 2 17.39 -2.76 -13.72
C VAL A 2 16.75 -1.39 -13.43
N ALA A 3 17.52 -0.28 -13.57
CA ALA A 3 16.98 1.07 -13.34
C ALA A 3 15.83 1.44 -14.28
N PHE A 4 15.89 1.02 -15.54
CA PHE A 4 14.82 1.26 -16.49
C PHE A 4 13.54 0.51 -16.13
N ILE A 5 13.69 -0.77 -15.76
CA ILE A 5 12.55 -1.60 -15.28
C ILE A 5 11.92 -0.99 -14.03
N TYR A 6 12.75 -0.56 -13.08
CA TYR A 6 12.29 0.09 -11.86
C TYR A 6 11.47 1.35 -12.16
N LEU A 7 11.97 2.21 -13.04
CA LEU A 7 11.28 3.43 -13.45
C LEU A 7 9.94 3.13 -14.14
N CYS A 8 9.91 2.15 -15.05
CA CYS A 8 8.68 1.72 -15.71
C CYS A 8 7.64 1.23 -14.70
N ILE A 9 8.07 0.47 -13.67
CA ILE A 9 7.17 0.00 -12.61
C ILE A 9 6.62 1.18 -11.80
N LEU A 10 7.46 2.15 -11.40
CA LEU A 10 7.00 3.34 -10.66
C LEU A 10 5.94 4.11 -11.46
N LEU A 11 6.20 4.37 -12.74
CA LEU A 11 5.25 5.07 -13.61
C LEU A 11 3.96 4.26 -13.80
N PHE A 12 4.06 2.95 -13.98
CA PHE A 12 2.89 2.08 -14.08
C PHE A 12 2.01 2.18 -12.82
N ILE A 13 2.61 2.12 -11.62
CA ILE A 13 1.85 2.19 -10.36
C ILE A 13 1.20 3.56 -10.21
N ILE A 14 1.87 4.65 -10.57
CA ILE A 14 1.29 6.01 -10.53
C ILE A 14 0.06 6.08 -11.45
N ILE A 15 0.21 5.70 -12.71
CA ILE A 15 -0.88 5.76 -13.70
C ILE A 15 -2.04 4.84 -13.27
N PHE A 16 -1.75 3.63 -12.81
CA PHE A 16 -2.76 2.69 -12.37
C PHE A 16 -3.49 3.20 -11.11
N SER A 17 -2.79 3.81 -10.16
CA SER A 17 -3.41 4.41 -8.97
C SER A 17 -4.31 5.59 -9.34
N LEU A 18 -3.92 6.45 -10.28
CA LEU A 18 -4.76 7.54 -10.79
C LEU A 18 -6.00 7.01 -11.50
N TYR A 19 -5.86 5.94 -12.28
CA TYR A 19 -7.00 5.26 -12.88
C TYR A 19 -7.97 4.69 -11.84
N LEU A 20 -7.46 4.08 -10.74
CA LEU A 20 -8.29 3.60 -9.64
C LEU A 20 -9.01 4.75 -8.91
N ILE A 21 -8.37 5.90 -8.75
CA ILE A 21 -9.00 7.11 -8.19
C ILE A 21 -10.20 7.52 -9.06
N TYR A 22 -10.01 7.62 -10.37
CA TYR A 22 -11.10 7.92 -11.30
C TYR A 22 -12.23 6.89 -11.24
N LEU A 23 -11.89 5.61 -11.20
CA LEU A 23 -12.86 4.53 -11.14
C LEU A 23 -13.66 4.55 -9.82
N SER A 24 -12.98 4.77 -8.69
CA SER A 24 -13.62 4.86 -7.38
C SER A 24 -14.57 6.05 -7.28
N TYR A 25 -14.21 7.17 -7.91
CA TYR A 25 -15.07 8.35 -7.95
C TYR A 25 -16.40 8.07 -8.65
N ASN A 26 -16.38 7.29 -9.73
CA ASN A 26 -17.57 7.02 -10.56
C ASN A 26 -18.43 5.87 -10.03
N LYS A 27 -17.83 4.85 -9.39
CA LYS A 27 -18.53 3.61 -9.03
C LYS A 27 -18.88 3.49 -7.55
N CYS A 28 -18.06 4.01 -6.64
CA CYS A 28 -18.20 3.73 -5.22
C CYS A 28 -19.23 4.63 -4.52
N PRO A 29 -19.93 4.10 -3.48
CA PRO A 29 -20.74 4.90 -2.55
C PRO A 29 -19.87 5.95 -1.83
N ILE A 30 -20.50 7.06 -1.39
CA ILE A 30 -19.80 8.24 -0.87
C ILE A 30 -18.80 7.92 0.25
N LYS A 31 -19.15 7.08 1.24
CA LYS A 31 -18.24 6.72 2.35
C LYS A 31 -17.04 5.95 1.84
N ILE A 32 -17.24 4.88 1.08
CA ILE A 32 -16.19 4.03 0.52
C ILE A 32 -15.33 4.82 -0.46
N ARG A 33 -15.95 5.67 -1.30
CA ARG A 33 -15.27 6.55 -2.24
C ARG A 33 -14.25 7.46 -1.55
N ARG A 34 -14.65 8.15 -0.48
CA ARG A 34 -13.75 9.04 0.28
C ARG A 34 -12.55 8.27 0.84
N PHE A 35 -12.80 7.09 1.37
CA PHE A 35 -11.75 6.24 1.93
C PHE A 35 -10.75 5.78 0.86
N TYR A 36 -11.23 5.31 -0.30
CA TYR A 36 -10.35 4.95 -1.42
C TYR A 36 -9.58 6.14 -1.97
N LEU A 37 -10.23 7.31 -2.10
CA LEU A 37 -9.57 8.53 -2.57
C LEU A 37 -8.38 8.88 -1.67
N VAL A 38 -8.56 8.86 -0.35
CA VAL A 38 -7.48 9.13 0.61
C VAL A 38 -6.38 8.08 0.48
N SER A 39 -6.71 6.78 0.54
CA SER A 39 -5.72 5.70 0.50
C SER A 39 -4.91 5.68 -0.81
N LEU A 40 -5.57 5.84 -1.96
CA LEU A 40 -4.91 5.88 -3.27
C LEU A 40 -4.09 7.16 -3.45
N SER A 41 -4.56 8.32 -2.93
CA SER A 41 -3.77 9.55 -2.96
C SER A 41 -2.47 9.42 -2.18
N ILE A 42 -2.49 8.74 -1.03
CA ILE A 42 -1.28 8.45 -0.25
C ILE A 42 -0.30 7.59 -1.08
N ILE A 43 -0.79 6.59 -1.83
CA ILE A 43 0.06 5.80 -2.75
C ILE A 43 0.66 6.68 -3.83
N VAL A 44 -0.15 7.50 -4.50
CA VAL A 44 0.34 8.41 -5.54
C VAL A 44 1.43 9.33 -5.00
N VAL A 45 1.22 9.95 -3.83
CA VAL A 45 2.23 10.81 -3.18
C VAL A 45 3.53 10.04 -2.89
N ARG A 46 3.42 8.80 -2.40
CA ARG A 46 4.59 7.94 -2.15
C ARG A 46 5.37 7.66 -3.43
N TYR A 47 4.69 7.22 -4.49
CA TYR A 47 5.36 6.86 -5.74
C TYR A 47 5.93 8.09 -6.47
N PHE A 48 5.28 9.24 -6.37
CA PHE A 48 5.88 10.51 -6.80
C PHE A 48 7.13 10.87 -6.01
N SER A 49 7.14 10.58 -4.70
CA SER A 49 8.32 10.79 -3.85
C SER A 49 9.47 9.87 -4.27
N LEU A 50 9.20 8.59 -4.56
CA LEU A 50 10.20 7.64 -5.04
C LEU A 50 10.75 8.05 -6.43
N LEU A 51 9.89 8.49 -7.33
CA LEU A 51 10.30 9.02 -8.63
C LEU A 51 11.17 10.27 -8.47
N SER A 52 10.80 11.16 -7.54
CA SER A 52 11.57 12.38 -7.25
C SER A 52 12.95 12.07 -6.70
N LEU A 53 13.12 11.02 -5.88
CA LEU A 53 14.43 10.59 -5.38
C LEU A 53 15.37 10.15 -6.51
N TRP A 54 14.81 9.58 -7.58
CA TRP A 54 15.59 9.19 -8.75
C TRP A 54 15.97 10.39 -9.63
N LEU A 55 15.06 11.39 -9.79
CA LEU A 55 15.25 12.53 -10.67
C LEU A 55 16.04 13.68 -10.04
N ILE A 56 15.85 13.91 -8.72
CA ILE A 56 16.35 15.10 -8.04
C ILE A 56 17.68 14.79 -7.35
N GLN A 57 18.75 15.44 -7.79
CA GLN A 57 20.09 15.29 -7.19
C GLN A 57 20.37 16.29 -6.06
N ARG A 58 19.39 17.12 -5.66
CA ARG A 58 19.57 18.15 -4.61
C ARG A 58 19.23 17.59 -3.23
N GLN A 59 20.24 17.43 -2.38
CA GLN A 59 20.10 16.89 -1.01
C GLN A 59 19.04 17.59 -0.16
N ARG A 60 18.88 18.91 -0.24
CA ARG A 60 17.88 19.64 0.56
C ARG A 60 16.45 19.17 0.32
N ILE A 61 16.08 18.90 -0.93
CA ILE A 61 14.73 18.46 -1.30
C ILE A 61 14.49 17.03 -0.80
N ILE A 62 15.52 16.19 -0.82
CA ILE A 62 15.45 14.80 -0.37
C ILE A 62 15.10 14.71 1.12
N TYR A 63 15.61 15.61 1.95
CA TYR A 63 15.27 15.66 3.37
C TYR A 63 13.78 15.89 3.65
N PHE A 64 13.08 16.64 2.80
CA PHE A 64 11.63 16.83 2.91
C PHE A 64 10.85 15.61 2.39
N ILE A 65 11.32 15.02 1.31
CA ILE A 65 10.62 13.90 0.64
C ILE A 65 10.82 12.57 1.37
N LYS A 66 11.92 12.38 2.10
CA LYS A 66 12.28 11.10 2.72
C LYS A 66 11.15 10.47 3.58
N VAL A 67 10.39 11.26 4.30
CA VAL A 67 9.29 10.77 5.12
C VAL A 67 8.18 10.20 4.23
N LEU A 68 7.89 10.83 3.10
CA LEU A 68 6.82 10.41 2.20
C LEU A 68 7.09 9.04 1.51
N THR A 69 8.36 8.63 1.44
CA THR A 69 8.72 7.34 0.82
C THR A 69 8.22 6.13 1.59
N GLN A 70 7.98 6.28 2.89
CA GLN A 70 7.54 5.20 3.79
C GLN A 70 6.01 5.15 3.98
N LEU A 71 5.24 5.92 3.21
CA LEU A 71 3.77 5.96 3.31
C LEU A 71 3.07 4.64 2.97
N SER A 72 3.79 3.63 2.44
CA SER A 72 3.25 2.27 2.27
C SER A 72 2.76 1.66 3.59
N PHE A 73 3.38 2.01 4.70
CA PHE A 73 2.98 1.55 6.04
C PHE A 73 1.52 1.92 6.38
N ILE A 74 1.00 2.98 5.78
CA ILE A 74 -0.40 3.40 5.94
C ILE A 74 -1.24 2.94 4.74
N ALA A 75 -0.77 3.23 3.54
CA ALA A 75 -1.57 3.10 2.33
C ALA A 75 -2.00 1.65 2.04
N ILE A 76 -1.07 0.70 2.17
CA ILE A 76 -1.33 -0.71 1.87
C ILE A 76 -2.33 -1.32 2.87
N PRO A 77 -2.16 -1.20 4.20
CA PRO A 77 -3.17 -1.66 5.15
C PRO A 77 -4.55 -1.06 4.93
N LEU A 78 -4.64 0.23 4.55
CA LEU A 78 -5.92 0.87 4.25
C LEU A 78 -6.61 0.27 3.03
N LEU A 79 -5.87 0.03 1.94
CA LEU A 79 -6.44 -0.61 0.75
C LEU A 79 -6.93 -2.03 1.04
N VAL A 80 -6.15 -2.79 1.81
CA VAL A 80 -6.52 -4.14 2.24
C VAL A 80 -7.79 -4.11 3.08
N LEU A 81 -7.88 -3.20 4.03
CA LEU A 81 -9.06 -3.04 4.89
C LEU A 81 -10.32 -2.71 4.08
N ALA A 82 -10.20 -1.80 3.11
CA ALA A 82 -11.30 -1.47 2.21
C ALA A 82 -11.74 -2.68 1.37
N ALA A 83 -10.77 -3.45 0.86
CA ALA A 83 -11.05 -4.66 0.06
C ALA A 83 -11.73 -5.75 0.92
N ILE A 84 -11.25 -5.99 2.14
CA ILE A 84 -11.89 -6.93 3.09
C ILE A 84 -13.35 -6.54 3.31
N TYR A 85 -13.62 -5.27 3.64
CA TYR A 85 -14.96 -4.79 3.89
C TYR A 85 -15.90 -5.04 2.70
N ILE A 86 -15.43 -4.72 1.49
CA ILE A 86 -16.24 -4.85 0.27
C ILE A 86 -16.50 -6.32 -0.08
N PHE A 87 -15.50 -7.18 0.06
CA PHE A 87 -15.64 -8.58 -0.28
C PHE A 87 -16.41 -9.37 0.79
N LEU A 88 -16.35 -8.93 2.04
CA LEU A 88 -17.08 -9.59 3.13
C LEU A 88 -18.59 -9.42 3.01
N ARG A 89 -19.09 -8.27 2.47
CA ARG A 89 -20.52 -7.98 2.30
C ARG A 89 -21.38 -8.16 3.54
N ASP A 90 -20.80 -7.92 4.73
CA ASP A 90 -21.51 -8.06 6.00
C ASP A 90 -22.34 -6.80 6.25
N GLU A 91 -23.67 -6.93 6.17
CA GLU A 91 -24.63 -5.82 6.37
C GLU A 91 -24.62 -5.27 7.80
N ASN A 92 -24.22 -6.10 8.78
CA ASN A 92 -24.21 -5.72 10.19
C ASN A 92 -22.99 -4.86 10.58
N ARG A 93 -21.99 -4.72 9.69
CA ARG A 93 -20.79 -3.94 9.97
C ARG A 93 -20.86 -2.56 9.34
N SER A 94 -20.83 -1.52 10.19
CA SER A 94 -20.70 -0.16 9.70
C SER A 94 -19.31 0.12 9.12
N PHE A 95 -19.22 0.87 8.02
CA PHE A 95 -17.94 1.28 7.42
C PHE A 95 -17.14 2.23 8.31
N ASP A 96 -17.78 2.84 9.29
CA ASP A 96 -17.19 3.91 10.12
C ASP A 96 -16.00 3.41 10.96
N TYR A 97 -15.95 2.12 11.32
CA TYR A 97 -14.80 1.51 11.98
C TYR A 97 -13.50 1.59 11.16
N ASN A 98 -13.61 1.58 9.83
CA ASN A 98 -12.44 1.69 8.96
C ASN A 98 -11.79 3.08 9.05
N TYR A 99 -12.57 4.13 9.30
CA TYR A 99 -12.03 5.47 9.54
C TYR A 99 -11.29 5.55 10.87
N ALA A 100 -11.79 4.90 11.92
CA ALA A 100 -11.08 4.83 13.20
C ALA A 100 -9.72 4.13 13.04
N PHE A 101 -9.70 3.01 12.29
CA PHE A 101 -8.46 2.30 12.00
C PHE A 101 -7.48 3.14 11.15
N MET A 102 -7.99 3.95 10.22
CA MET A 102 -7.18 4.90 9.45
C MET A 102 -6.45 5.90 10.36
N VAL A 103 -7.16 6.45 11.36
CA VAL A 103 -6.57 7.39 12.32
C VAL A 103 -5.48 6.70 13.15
N ILE A 104 -5.73 5.46 13.61
CA ILE A 104 -4.76 4.67 14.39
C ILE A 104 -3.50 4.41 13.56
N LEU A 105 -3.63 4.00 12.30
CA LEU A 105 -2.48 3.77 11.42
C LEU A 105 -1.69 5.06 11.16
N PHE A 106 -2.38 6.18 10.98
CA PHE A 106 -1.72 7.46 10.79
C PHE A 106 -0.94 7.90 12.02
N LEU A 107 -1.53 7.78 13.21
CA LEU A 107 -0.84 8.06 14.47
C LEU A 107 0.36 7.13 14.67
N GLY A 108 0.20 5.83 14.42
CA GLY A 108 1.29 4.85 14.49
C GLY A 108 2.44 5.21 13.55
N TYR A 109 2.14 5.63 12.33
CA TYR A 109 3.15 6.08 11.38
C TYR A 109 3.88 7.34 11.87
N CYS A 110 3.17 8.32 12.43
CA CYS A 110 3.80 9.51 13.02
C CYS A 110 4.77 9.13 14.14
N VAL A 111 4.37 8.22 15.01
CA VAL A 111 5.22 7.70 16.10
C VAL A 111 6.48 7.04 15.53
N ILE A 112 6.32 6.12 14.56
CA ILE A 112 7.47 5.45 13.92
C ILE A 112 8.41 6.47 13.27
N SER A 113 7.86 7.46 12.56
CA SER A 113 8.66 8.49 11.86
C SER A 113 9.44 9.41 12.81
N ILE A 114 8.96 9.59 14.06
CA ILE A 114 9.64 10.41 15.09
C ILE A 114 10.76 9.58 15.74
N PHE A 115 10.49 8.33 16.10
CA PHE A 115 11.44 7.50 16.83
C PHE A 115 12.53 6.89 15.95
N TYR A 116 12.20 6.52 14.70
CA TYR A 116 13.14 5.84 13.79
C TYR A 116 13.63 6.79 12.70
N LYS A 117 14.92 7.13 12.78
CA LYS A 117 15.58 8.03 11.82
C LYS A 117 15.72 7.36 10.45
N LEU A 118 15.47 8.14 9.40
CA LEU A 118 15.64 7.72 8.01
C LEU A 118 17.04 8.13 7.52
N ASP A 119 17.79 7.16 7.03
CA ASP A 119 19.10 7.34 6.38
C ASP A 119 18.93 7.40 4.86
N ILE A 120 19.77 8.22 4.23
CA ILE A 120 19.81 8.41 2.79
C ILE A 120 21.09 7.77 2.28
N LYS A 121 20.97 6.77 1.42
CA LYS A 121 22.09 6.14 0.71
C LYS A 121 22.06 6.57 -0.75
N VAL A 122 23.26 6.76 -1.33
CA VAL A 122 23.39 7.07 -2.75
C VAL A 122 23.77 5.79 -3.48
N ASP A 123 22.93 5.36 -4.41
CA ASP A 123 23.22 4.27 -5.33
C ASP A 123 23.55 4.85 -6.71
N SER A 124 24.58 4.31 -7.37
CA SER A 124 25.03 4.80 -8.67
C SER A 124 24.04 4.56 -9.80
N VAL A 125 23.13 3.60 -9.64
CA VAL A 125 22.17 3.16 -10.67
C VAL A 125 20.75 3.63 -10.36
N LEU A 126 20.35 3.60 -9.09
CA LEU A 126 18.98 3.83 -8.63
C LEU A 126 18.77 5.22 -7.99
N GLY A 127 19.85 6.04 -7.92
CA GLY A 127 19.80 7.37 -7.31
C GLY A 127 19.78 7.33 -5.78
N PHE A 128 18.94 8.12 -5.15
CA PHE A 128 18.85 8.16 -3.69
C PHE A 128 17.87 7.12 -3.16
N ILE A 129 18.35 6.29 -2.24
CA ILE A 129 17.55 5.27 -1.54
C ILE A 129 17.39 5.72 -0.08
N VAL A 130 16.15 5.72 0.40
CA VAL A 130 15.81 6.11 1.78
C VAL A 130 15.30 4.91 2.54
N ASN A 131 16.06 4.51 3.56
CA ASN A 131 15.68 3.41 4.45
C ASN A 131 15.78 3.84 5.92
N TYR A 132 15.10 3.13 6.81
CA TYR A 132 15.32 3.31 8.23
C TYR A 132 16.76 2.92 8.59
N ARG A 133 17.39 3.69 9.48
CA ARG A 133 18.72 3.36 10.01
C ARG A 133 18.70 2.02 10.73
N GLU A 134 17.63 1.77 11.49
CA GLU A 134 17.32 0.50 12.14
C GLU A 134 16.05 -0.07 11.53
N PRO A 135 16.13 -0.82 10.41
CA PRO A 135 14.93 -1.22 9.67
C PRO A 135 14.13 -2.33 10.36
N LEU A 136 14.73 -3.08 11.30
CA LEU A 136 14.17 -4.31 11.84
C LEU A 136 12.82 -4.06 12.54
N ILE A 137 12.76 -3.10 13.47
CA ILE A 137 11.54 -2.87 14.27
C ILE A 137 10.39 -2.29 13.42
N PRO A 138 10.57 -1.21 12.63
CA PRO A 138 9.50 -0.72 11.76
C PRO A 138 9.00 -1.80 10.80
N SER A 139 9.91 -2.57 10.24
CA SER A 139 9.57 -3.64 9.30
C SER A 139 8.81 -4.79 9.97
N LEU A 140 9.17 -5.18 11.18
CA LEU A 140 8.42 -6.18 11.96
C LEU A 140 7.00 -5.70 12.26
N ILE A 141 6.83 -4.44 12.67
CA ILE A 141 5.49 -3.86 12.91
C ILE A 141 4.63 -3.96 11.65
N TYR A 142 5.18 -3.57 10.51
CA TYR A 142 4.47 -3.68 9.23
C TYR A 142 4.10 -5.13 8.91
N LEU A 143 5.03 -6.05 9.05
CA LEU A 143 4.83 -7.47 8.78
C LEU A 143 3.74 -8.05 9.69
N ILE A 144 3.70 -7.69 10.98
CA ILE A 144 2.65 -8.10 11.91
C ILE A 144 1.28 -7.59 11.44
N ILE A 145 1.19 -6.33 11.02
CA ILE A 145 -0.06 -5.75 10.51
C ILE A 145 -0.55 -6.52 9.27
N ILE A 146 0.32 -6.73 8.27
CA ILE A 146 -0.08 -7.44 7.04
C ILE A 146 -0.40 -8.91 7.34
N SER A 147 0.37 -9.58 8.18
CA SER A 147 0.09 -10.98 8.58
C SER A 147 -1.24 -11.11 9.33
N SER A 148 -1.61 -10.13 10.15
CA SER A 148 -2.93 -10.12 10.80
C SER A 148 -4.07 -10.04 9.78
N PHE A 149 -3.90 -9.30 8.68
CA PHE A 149 -4.88 -9.30 7.58
C PHE A 149 -4.94 -10.61 6.82
N VAL A 150 -3.83 -11.34 6.69
CA VAL A 150 -3.86 -12.72 6.14
C VAL A 150 -4.75 -13.61 6.98
N VAL A 151 -4.55 -13.60 8.31
CA VAL A 151 -5.38 -14.40 9.24
C VAL A 151 -6.85 -14.00 9.15
N ILE A 152 -7.15 -12.71 9.18
CA ILE A 152 -8.53 -12.20 9.04
C ILE A 152 -9.15 -12.66 7.73
N THR A 153 -8.43 -12.54 6.62
CA THR A 153 -8.93 -12.96 5.31
C THR A 153 -9.18 -14.45 5.25
N LEU A 154 -8.31 -15.28 5.85
CA LEU A 154 -8.50 -16.73 5.96
C LEU A 154 -9.77 -17.09 6.74
N LEU A 155 -10.02 -16.41 7.87
CA LEU A 155 -11.19 -16.67 8.72
C LEU A 155 -12.53 -16.34 8.02
N PHE A 156 -12.50 -15.41 7.06
CA PHE A 156 -13.71 -14.91 6.41
C PHE A 156 -13.91 -15.40 4.97
N VAL A 157 -12.92 -16.08 4.36
CA VAL A 157 -12.99 -16.50 2.95
C VAL A 157 -14.15 -17.48 2.68
N ASP A 158 -14.45 -18.37 3.62
CA ASP A 158 -15.47 -19.41 3.46
C ASP A 158 -16.84 -19.04 4.04
N LYS A 159 -17.03 -17.79 4.46
CA LYS A 159 -18.32 -17.34 4.95
C LYS A 159 -19.35 -17.23 3.82
N PRO A 160 -20.62 -17.64 4.04
CA PRO A 160 -21.63 -17.73 3.00
C PRO A 160 -22.01 -16.39 2.34
N TYR A 161 -21.78 -15.27 3.05
CA TYR A 161 -22.03 -13.91 2.56
C TYR A 161 -20.81 -13.27 1.89
N SER A 162 -19.65 -13.93 1.92
CA SER A 162 -18.42 -13.36 1.35
C SER A 162 -18.34 -13.60 -0.16
N ASN A 163 -17.71 -12.64 -0.86
CA ASN A 163 -17.28 -12.83 -2.24
C ASN A 163 -16.00 -13.68 -2.26
N THR A 164 -16.15 -15.01 -2.31
CA THR A 164 -15.04 -15.97 -2.23
C THR A 164 -13.95 -15.72 -3.27
N SER A 165 -14.31 -15.35 -4.52
CA SER A 165 -13.34 -15.03 -5.57
C SER A 165 -12.53 -13.78 -5.25
N GLY A 166 -13.16 -12.74 -4.69
CA GLY A 166 -12.48 -11.52 -4.26
C GLY A 166 -11.57 -11.77 -3.05
N MET A 167 -12.07 -12.51 -2.06
CA MET A 167 -11.32 -12.86 -0.85
C MET A 167 -10.10 -13.74 -1.14
N ARG A 168 -10.22 -14.73 -2.04
CA ARG A 168 -9.09 -15.56 -2.48
C ARG A 168 -8.02 -14.73 -3.18
N LEU A 169 -8.41 -13.80 -4.06
CA LEU A 169 -7.48 -12.91 -4.73
C LEU A 169 -6.76 -12.00 -3.72
N LEU A 170 -7.49 -11.47 -2.74
CA LEU A 170 -6.90 -10.67 -1.66
C LEU A 170 -5.90 -11.49 -0.83
N LEU A 171 -6.26 -12.72 -0.49
CA LEU A 171 -5.40 -13.62 0.27
C LEU A 171 -4.08 -13.91 -0.48
N ILE A 172 -4.16 -14.21 -1.78
CA ILE A 172 -2.97 -14.42 -2.62
C ILE A 172 -2.11 -13.14 -2.65
N SER A 173 -2.74 -11.98 -2.84
CA SER A 173 -2.03 -10.69 -2.85
C SER A 173 -1.29 -10.42 -1.53
N LEU A 174 -1.93 -10.72 -0.40
CA LEU A 174 -1.34 -10.56 0.93
C LEU A 174 -0.17 -11.53 1.16
N ILE A 175 -0.31 -12.79 0.75
CA ILE A 175 0.77 -13.79 0.87
C ILE A 175 1.98 -13.35 0.04
N ILE A 176 1.77 -12.89 -1.21
CA ILE A 176 2.85 -12.37 -2.05
C ILE A 176 3.55 -11.17 -1.36
N THR A 177 2.77 -10.26 -0.78
CA THR A 177 3.32 -9.09 -0.07
C THR A 177 4.17 -9.52 1.14
N VAL A 178 3.71 -10.49 1.93
CA VAL A 178 4.46 -11.01 3.08
C VAL A 178 5.75 -11.68 2.63
N ILE A 179 5.68 -12.54 1.62
CA ILE A 179 6.87 -13.25 1.09
C ILE A 179 7.89 -12.25 0.56
N GLU A 180 7.46 -11.31 -0.28
CA GLU A 180 8.36 -10.27 -0.83
C GLU A 180 9.03 -9.48 0.30
N PHE A 181 8.26 -9.11 1.31
CA PHE A 181 8.77 -8.32 2.42
C PHE A 181 9.77 -9.10 3.30
N VAL A 182 9.52 -10.40 3.53
CA VAL A 182 10.44 -11.29 4.25
C VAL A 182 11.76 -11.46 3.46
N ILE A 183 11.68 -11.67 2.15
CA ILE A 183 12.85 -11.77 1.26
C ILE A 183 13.64 -10.46 1.28
N PHE A 184 12.96 -9.33 1.23
CA PHE A 184 13.57 -8.00 1.32
C PHE A 184 14.31 -7.79 2.65
N LEU A 185 13.73 -8.20 3.78
CA LEU A 185 14.37 -8.16 5.10
C LEU A 185 15.58 -9.10 5.20
N GLY A 186 15.54 -10.23 4.48
CA GLY A 186 16.67 -11.16 4.37
C GLY A 186 17.85 -10.61 3.52
N GLY A 187 17.74 -9.38 3.01
CA GLY A 187 18.78 -8.72 2.23
C GLY A 187 18.80 -9.11 0.75
N VAL A 188 17.86 -9.91 0.29
CA VAL A 188 17.71 -10.28 -1.13
C VAL A 188 16.70 -9.31 -1.76
N SER A 189 17.19 -8.29 -2.45
CA SER A 189 16.33 -7.30 -3.10
C SER A 189 16.76 -7.05 -4.53
N VAL A 190 15.82 -7.15 -5.47
CA VAL A 190 16.02 -6.73 -6.88
C VAL A 190 15.81 -5.22 -7.01
N PHE A 191 14.88 -4.68 -6.24
CA PHE A 191 14.55 -3.27 -6.18
C PHE A 191 14.80 -2.71 -4.76
N PRO A 192 15.03 -1.39 -4.63
CA PRO A 192 15.29 -0.76 -3.34
C PRO A 192 14.08 -0.79 -2.38
N TYR A 193 12.90 -1.10 -2.90
CA TYR A 193 11.64 -1.21 -2.15
C TYR A 193 10.83 -2.42 -2.64
N PRO A 194 10.02 -3.04 -1.77
CA PRO A 194 9.08 -4.08 -2.18
C PRO A 194 7.94 -3.45 -3.01
N LEU A 195 7.82 -3.83 -4.27
CA LEU A 195 6.87 -3.25 -5.23
C LEU A 195 5.86 -4.26 -5.74
N ILE A 196 6.23 -5.54 -5.80
CA ILE A 196 5.42 -6.59 -6.42
C ILE A 196 4.12 -6.79 -5.65
N GLY A 197 4.21 -6.98 -4.33
CA GLY A 197 3.04 -7.14 -3.47
C GLY A 197 2.08 -5.96 -3.55
N GLU A 198 2.61 -4.73 -3.67
CA GLU A 198 1.80 -3.52 -3.80
C GLU A 198 1.01 -3.49 -5.11
N ILE A 199 1.60 -3.97 -6.22
CA ILE A 199 0.90 -4.10 -7.52
C ILE A 199 -0.27 -5.08 -7.40
N PHE A 200 -0.06 -6.23 -6.74
CA PHE A 200 -1.13 -7.21 -6.52
C PHE A 200 -2.27 -6.64 -5.65
N ILE A 201 -1.95 -5.88 -4.61
CA ILE A 201 -2.96 -5.22 -3.76
C ILE A 201 -3.73 -4.15 -4.55
N LEU A 202 -3.07 -3.38 -5.43
CA LEU A 202 -3.76 -2.46 -6.33
C LEU A 202 -4.68 -3.19 -7.31
N GLY A 203 -4.25 -4.34 -7.86
CA GLY A 203 -5.09 -5.21 -8.68
C GLY A 203 -6.31 -5.74 -7.93
N CYS A 204 -6.13 -6.12 -6.65
CA CYS A 204 -7.22 -6.50 -5.77
C CYS A 204 -8.19 -5.33 -5.51
N SER A 205 -7.66 -4.12 -5.31
CA SER A 205 -8.44 -2.89 -5.15
C SER A 205 -9.27 -2.58 -6.40
N TYR A 206 -8.71 -2.79 -7.60
CA TYR A 206 -9.46 -2.69 -8.85
C TYR A 206 -10.66 -3.63 -8.85
N LYS A 207 -10.46 -4.91 -8.52
CA LYS A 207 -11.54 -5.89 -8.46
C LYS A 207 -12.60 -5.54 -7.42
N SER A 208 -12.21 -4.98 -6.28
CA SER A 208 -13.15 -4.57 -5.24
C SER A 208 -14.00 -3.37 -5.67
N ILE A 209 -13.42 -2.37 -6.34
CA ILE A 209 -14.15 -1.23 -6.91
C ILE A 209 -15.09 -1.69 -8.03
N ASP A 210 -14.69 -2.66 -8.83
CA ASP A 210 -15.49 -3.17 -9.95
C ASP A 210 -16.71 -3.99 -9.49
N THR A 211 -16.77 -4.42 -8.22
CA THR A 211 -17.98 -5.04 -7.66
C THR A 211 -19.17 -4.08 -7.60
N PHE A 212 -18.92 -2.76 -7.62
CA PHE A 212 -19.97 -1.75 -7.67
C PHE A 212 -20.39 -1.51 -9.13
N LYS A 213 -21.67 -1.78 -9.42
CA LYS A 213 -22.25 -1.47 -10.75
C LYS A 213 -22.31 0.06 -10.93
N ILE A 214 -21.99 0.53 -12.13
CA ILE A 214 -22.17 1.94 -12.46
C ILE A 214 -23.67 2.26 -12.29
N LYS A 215 -24.01 3.19 -11.42
CA LYS A 215 -25.35 3.79 -11.42
C LYS A 215 -25.51 4.55 -12.74
N LYS A 216 -26.30 3.96 -13.65
CA LYS A 216 -26.79 4.68 -14.82
C LYS A 216 -27.80 5.72 -14.38
#